data_cec8488d28db39c41c7c82c5a1e982a6
#
_entry.id   cec8488d28db39c41c7c82c5a1e982a6
#
_cell.length_a   1.000
_cell.length_b   1.000
_cell.length_c   1.000
_cell.angle_alpha   90.00
_cell.angle_beta   90.00
_cell.angle_gamma   90.00
#
_symmetry.space_group_name_H-M   'P 1'
#
loop_
_entity.id
_entity.type
_entity.pdbx_description
1 polymer ?
#
loop_
_entity_poly.entity_id
_entity_poly.type
_entity_poly.pdbx_seq_one_letter_code
_entity_poly.pdbx_strand_id
1 'polypeptide(L)'
;MNAVQLSLDEALAKRELALDELDERYPAFLERARDVAEWIAKKKGTVTSDDVRSVLAIPAGIHPSVMGALFRGPRWERIGWQQSEQPQRHANRIGIWRLRDGDNNAEG
;
A
#
# COMPACT_ATOMS: atom_id res chain seq x y z
N MET A 1 4.05 -35.31 -0.96
CA MET A 1 3.75 -33.96 -1.40
C MET A 1 3.71 -32.98 -0.24
N ASN A 2 4.22 -31.82 -0.43
CA ASN A 2 4.24 -30.83 0.63
C ASN A 2 3.15 -29.80 0.41
N ALA A 3 1.98 -30.03 1.00
CA ALA A 3 0.83 -29.16 0.81
C ALA A 3 1.09 -27.76 1.36
N VAL A 4 1.90 -27.65 2.40
CA VAL A 4 2.19 -26.36 2.99
C VAL A 4 2.97 -25.46 2.01
N GLN A 5 3.94 -26.05 1.33
CA GLN A 5 4.74 -25.30 0.39
C GLN A 5 3.91 -24.85 -0.81
N LEU A 6 3.07 -25.74 -1.31
CA LEU A 6 2.17 -25.38 -2.40
C LEU A 6 1.24 -24.25 -1.97
N SER A 7 0.73 -24.34 -0.74
CA SER A 7 -0.19 -23.31 -0.24
C SER A 7 0.49 -21.95 -0.18
N LEU A 8 1.77 -21.92 0.17
CA LEU A 8 2.49 -20.66 0.26
C LEU A 8 2.62 -20.02 -1.11
N ASP A 9 3.03 -20.81 -2.12
CA ASP A 9 3.16 -20.28 -3.48
C ASP A 9 1.81 -19.82 -4.02
N GLU A 10 0.76 -20.58 -3.75
CA GLU A 10 -0.57 -20.20 -4.19
C GLU A 10 -1.04 -18.94 -3.51
N ALA A 11 -0.73 -18.79 -2.23
CA ALA A 11 -1.13 -17.60 -1.48
C ALA A 11 -0.46 -16.35 -2.05
N LEU A 12 0.81 -16.45 -2.42
CA LEU A 12 1.50 -15.32 -3.02
C LEU A 12 0.92 -14.96 -4.38
N ALA A 13 0.62 -15.96 -5.19
CA ALA A 13 0.01 -15.72 -6.50
C ALA A 13 -1.37 -15.11 -6.35
N LYS A 14 -2.16 -15.59 -5.41
CA LYS A 14 -3.50 -15.06 -5.19
C LYS A 14 -3.44 -13.62 -4.69
N ARG A 15 -2.46 -13.29 -3.87
CA ARG A 15 -2.31 -11.94 -3.39
C ARG A 15 -2.04 -10.98 -4.54
N GLU A 16 -1.16 -11.37 -5.46
CA GLU A 16 -0.86 -10.52 -6.60
C GLU A 16 -2.07 -10.30 -7.49
N LEU A 17 -2.83 -11.37 -7.74
CA LEU A 17 -4.05 -11.25 -8.54
C LEU A 17 -5.08 -10.37 -7.85
N ALA A 18 -5.21 -10.51 -6.52
CA ALA A 18 -6.15 -9.69 -5.79
C ALA A 18 -5.78 -8.22 -5.83
N LEU A 19 -4.48 -7.90 -5.76
CA LEU A 19 -4.04 -6.52 -5.86
C LEU A 19 -4.29 -5.95 -7.26
N ASP A 20 -4.08 -6.76 -8.29
CA ASP A 20 -4.40 -6.34 -9.66
C ASP A 20 -5.89 -6.03 -9.80
N GLU A 21 -6.73 -6.89 -9.23
CA GLU A 21 -8.17 -6.68 -9.26
C GLU A 21 -8.55 -5.37 -8.59
N LEU A 22 -7.92 -5.06 -7.47
CA LEU A 22 -8.22 -3.81 -6.76
C LEU A 22 -7.84 -2.60 -7.59
N ASP A 23 -6.71 -2.67 -8.30
CA ASP A 23 -6.30 -1.60 -9.20
C ASP A 23 -7.33 -1.39 -10.31
N GLU A 24 -7.87 -2.48 -10.83
CA GLU A 24 -8.85 -2.38 -11.91
C GLU A 24 -10.21 -1.94 -11.43
N ARG A 25 -10.56 -2.31 -10.21
CA ARG A 25 -11.90 -2.03 -9.68
C ARG A 25 -12.03 -0.61 -9.14
N TYR A 26 -10.97 -0.10 -8.54
CA TYR A 26 -11.02 1.20 -7.87
C TYR A 26 -9.92 2.14 -8.36
N PRO A 27 -9.78 2.34 -9.67
CA PRO A 27 -8.66 3.14 -10.17
C PRO A 27 -8.69 4.59 -9.71
N ALA A 28 -9.88 5.19 -9.66
CA ALA A 28 -9.98 6.59 -9.28
C ALA A 28 -9.60 6.81 -7.82
N PHE A 29 -10.07 5.92 -6.94
CA PHE A 29 -9.72 6.03 -5.54
C PHE A 29 -8.22 5.82 -5.32
N LEU A 30 -7.66 4.80 -5.99
CA LEU A 30 -6.24 4.50 -5.81
C LEU A 30 -5.36 5.59 -6.38
N GLU A 31 -5.77 6.20 -7.48
CA GLU A 31 -5.02 7.34 -8.02
C GLU A 31 -4.96 8.47 -7.00
N ARG A 32 -6.10 8.81 -6.42
CA ARG A 32 -6.15 9.85 -5.41
C ARG A 32 -5.33 9.48 -4.18
N ALA A 33 -5.45 8.24 -3.73
CA ALA A 33 -4.72 7.80 -2.55
C ALA A 33 -3.21 7.83 -2.79
N ARG A 34 -2.78 7.47 -3.99
CA ARG A 34 -1.37 7.51 -4.33
C ARG A 34 -0.85 8.94 -4.41
N ASP A 35 -1.68 9.87 -4.87
CA ASP A 35 -1.29 11.29 -4.85
C ASP A 35 -1.10 11.78 -3.44
N VAL A 36 -2.01 11.39 -2.54
CA VAL A 36 -1.86 11.75 -1.13
C VAL A 36 -0.61 11.14 -0.54
N ALA A 37 -0.34 9.88 -0.87
CA ALA A 37 0.85 9.20 -0.37
C ALA A 37 2.13 9.91 -0.82
N GLU A 38 2.18 10.32 -2.09
CA GLU A 38 3.34 11.06 -2.58
C GLU A 38 3.52 12.38 -1.88
N TRP A 39 2.43 13.07 -1.66
CA TRP A 39 2.49 14.35 -0.97
C TRP A 39 3.05 14.19 0.45
N ILE A 40 2.58 13.16 1.15
CA ILE A 40 3.07 12.90 2.50
C ILE A 40 4.54 12.52 2.47
N ALA A 41 4.92 11.63 1.56
CA ALA A 41 6.30 11.17 1.46
C ALA A 41 7.25 12.32 1.15
N LYS A 42 6.83 13.26 0.30
CA LYS A 42 7.67 14.42 -0.01
C LYS A 42 7.81 15.35 1.18
N LYS A 43 6.80 15.41 2.02
CA LYS A 43 6.83 16.26 3.21
C LYS A 43 7.60 15.66 4.37
N LYS A 44 7.40 14.36 4.61
CA LYS A 44 7.97 13.69 5.78
C LYS A 44 9.17 12.81 5.46
N GLY A 45 9.36 12.47 4.21
CA GLY A 45 10.37 11.51 3.81
C GLY A 45 9.86 10.08 3.73
N THR A 46 8.84 9.74 4.48
CA THR A 46 8.24 8.41 4.49
C THR A 46 6.73 8.51 4.57
N VAL A 47 6.06 7.39 4.29
CA VAL A 47 4.60 7.35 4.36
C VAL A 47 4.15 5.91 4.65
N THR A 48 3.03 5.80 5.36
CA THR A 48 2.39 4.51 5.62
C THR A 48 0.95 4.59 5.15
N SER A 49 0.29 3.43 5.07
CA SER A 49 -1.13 3.44 4.73
C SER A 49 -1.96 4.14 5.80
N ASP A 50 -1.54 4.07 7.06
CA ASP A 50 -2.23 4.80 8.12
C ASP A 50 -2.13 6.31 7.91
N ASP A 51 -0.98 6.79 7.46
CA ASP A 51 -0.81 8.20 7.15
C ASP A 51 -1.79 8.65 6.07
N VAL A 52 -1.94 7.84 5.04
CA VAL A 52 -2.87 8.18 3.96
C VAL A 52 -4.30 8.19 4.47
N ARG A 53 -4.66 7.22 5.29
CA ARG A 53 -6.03 7.14 5.82
C ARG A 53 -6.36 8.28 6.77
N SER A 54 -5.36 8.91 7.36
CA SER A 54 -5.62 10.06 8.21
C SER A 54 -6.00 11.29 7.40
N VAL A 55 -5.70 11.30 6.11
CA VAL A 55 -6.01 12.41 5.22
C VAL A 55 -7.18 12.07 4.30
N LEU A 56 -7.25 10.83 3.85
CA LEU A 56 -8.23 10.41 2.85
C LEU A 56 -8.98 9.18 3.36
N ALA A 57 -10.25 9.38 3.69
CA ALA A 57 -11.07 8.28 4.18
C ALA A 57 -11.38 7.30 3.05
N ILE A 58 -11.50 6.03 3.41
CA ILE A 58 -11.92 5.02 2.44
C ILE A 58 -13.44 5.14 2.31
N PRO A 59 -13.95 5.35 1.08
CA PRO A 59 -15.39 5.50 0.90
C PRO A 59 -16.18 4.26 1.32
N ALA A 60 -17.41 4.47 1.72
CA ALA A 60 -18.31 3.36 2.00
C ALA A 60 -18.44 2.50 0.74
N GLY A 61 -18.46 1.19 0.94
CA GLY A 61 -18.56 0.27 -0.19
C GLY A 61 -17.22 -0.21 -0.72
N ILE A 62 -16.12 0.42 -0.30
CA ILE A 62 -14.79 -0.04 -0.68
C ILE A 62 -14.15 -0.70 0.54
N HIS A 63 -13.78 -1.95 0.39
CA HIS A 63 -13.18 -2.68 1.49
C HIS A 63 -11.79 -2.13 1.81
N PRO A 64 -11.43 -2.03 3.10
CA PRO A 64 -10.11 -1.48 3.47
C PRO A 64 -8.91 -2.20 2.87
N SER A 65 -9.08 -3.44 2.42
CA SER A 65 -7.98 -4.17 1.77
C SER A 65 -7.47 -3.45 0.53
N VAL A 66 -8.23 -2.48 0.00
CA VAL A 66 -7.78 -1.68 -1.13
C VAL A 66 -6.46 -0.98 -0.84
N MET A 67 -6.18 -0.70 0.43
CA MET A 67 -4.92 -0.05 0.81
C MET A 67 -3.72 -0.94 0.54
N GLY A 68 -3.92 -2.25 0.38
CA GLY A 68 -2.83 -3.15 0.01
C GLY A 68 -2.27 -2.89 -1.38
N ALA A 69 -3.06 -2.27 -2.25
CA ALA A 69 -2.61 -1.95 -3.61
C ALA A 69 -1.95 -0.56 -3.70
N LEU A 70 -1.93 0.18 -2.61
CA LEU A 70 -1.52 1.58 -2.62
C LEU A 70 -0.08 1.78 -3.06
N PHE A 71 0.84 0.95 -2.56
CA PHE A 71 2.26 1.13 -2.80
C PHE A 71 2.81 0.18 -3.86
N ARG A 72 1.98 -0.24 -4.79
CA ARG A 72 2.44 -1.06 -5.89
C ARG A 72 3.19 -0.21 -6.90
N GLY A 73 4.14 -0.82 -7.57
CA GLY A 73 4.88 -0.16 -8.62
C GLY A 73 6.29 0.20 -8.20
N PRO A 74 7.12 0.57 -9.17
CA PRO A 74 8.55 0.76 -8.92
C PRO A 74 8.90 2.08 -8.23
N ARG A 75 7.93 2.99 -8.08
CA ARG A 75 8.19 4.28 -7.47
C ARG A 75 8.44 4.20 -5.97
N TRP A 76 7.97 3.12 -5.35
CA TRP A 76 7.97 2.99 -3.91
C TRP A 76 9.00 1.98 -3.44
N GLU A 77 9.64 2.28 -2.32
CA GLU A 77 10.58 1.39 -1.68
C GLU A 77 10.19 1.22 -0.23
N ARG A 78 10.02 -0.03 0.20
CA ARG A 78 9.71 -0.29 1.61
C ARG A 78 11.01 -0.29 2.40
N ILE A 79 11.08 0.56 3.39
CA ILE A 79 12.29 0.72 4.19
C ILE A 79 12.14 0.19 5.60
N GLY A 80 10.96 -0.26 5.98
CA GLY A 80 10.77 -0.78 7.33
C GLY A 80 9.32 -1.15 7.57
N TRP A 81 9.03 -1.41 8.82
CA TRP A 81 7.71 -1.80 9.30
C TRP A 81 7.37 -1.00 10.54
N GLN A 82 6.10 -0.75 10.75
CA GLN A 82 5.62 -0.21 12.02
C GLN A 82 4.28 -0.85 12.34
N GLN A 83 3.88 -0.77 13.58
CA GLN A 83 2.60 -1.29 14.02
C GLN A 83 1.51 -0.32 13.59
N SER A 84 0.43 -0.86 13.05
CA SER A 84 -0.70 -0.03 12.65
C SER A 84 -1.41 0.51 13.88
N GLU A 85 -1.87 1.75 13.80
CA GLU A 85 -2.67 2.36 14.85
C GLU A 85 -4.15 2.19 14.62
N GLN A 86 -4.54 1.53 13.52
CA GLN A 86 -5.94 1.30 13.23
C GLN A 86 -6.48 0.16 14.08
N PRO A 87 -7.55 0.37 14.86
CA PRO A 87 -8.05 -0.69 15.73
C PRO A 87 -8.44 -1.96 14.98
N GLN A 88 -8.93 -1.84 13.76
CA GLN A 88 -9.34 -2.99 12.98
C GLN A 88 -8.17 -3.89 12.60
N ARG A 89 -6.96 -3.40 12.68
CA ARG A 89 -5.80 -4.17 12.28
C ARG A 89 -5.17 -4.96 13.41
N HIS A 90 -5.64 -4.76 14.62
CA HIS A 90 -5.23 -5.57 15.77
C HIS A 90 -3.70 -5.72 15.87
N ALA A 91 -3.01 -4.61 15.84
CA ALA A 91 -1.55 -4.62 15.97
C ALA A 91 -0.81 -5.22 14.78
N ASN A 92 -1.46 -5.36 13.64
CA ASN A 92 -0.76 -5.79 12.43
C ASN A 92 0.30 -4.76 12.05
N ARG A 93 1.40 -5.26 11.51
CA ARG A 93 2.45 -4.38 11.02
C ARG A 93 2.10 -3.90 9.63
N ILE A 94 2.48 -2.65 9.36
CA ILE A 94 2.33 -2.07 8.03
C ILE A 94 3.68 -1.58 7.56
N GLY A 95 3.87 -1.52 6.25
CA GLY A 95 5.13 -1.07 5.69
C GLY A 95 5.33 0.41 5.83
N ILE A 96 6.59 0.80 5.97
CA ILE A 96 7.01 2.18 5.89
C ILE A 96 7.66 2.36 4.53
N TRP A 97 7.16 3.30 3.74
CA TRP A 97 7.54 3.44 2.34
C TRP A 97 8.16 4.81 2.08
N ARG A 98 8.98 4.87 1.06
CA ARG A 98 9.51 6.15 0.58
C ARG A 98 9.56 6.10 -0.94
N LEU A 99 9.61 7.28 -1.53
CA LEU A 99 9.81 7.38 -2.97
C LEU A 99 11.25 7.05 -3.30
N ARG A 100 11.46 6.35 -4.39
CA ARG A 100 12.81 6.02 -4.83
C ARG A 100 13.52 7.30 -5.25
N ASP A 101 14.84 7.30 -5.08
CA ASP A 101 15.63 8.50 -5.32
C ASP A 101 15.45 9.05 -6.72
N GLY A 102 15.31 8.16 -7.70
CA GLY A 102 15.11 8.62 -9.07
C GLY A 102 13.87 9.48 -9.23
N ASP A 103 12.79 9.12 -8.56
CA ASP A 103 11.55 9.89 -8.62
C ASP A 103 11.72 11.20 -7.88
N ASN A 104 12.44 11.21 -6.77
CA ASN A 104 12.66 12.42 -6.01
C ASN A 104 13.52 13.43 -6.77
N ASN A 105 14.38 12.93 -7.62
CA ASN A 105 15.28 13.79 -8.37
C ASN A 105 14.68 14.28 -9.68
N ALA A 106 13.49 13.83 -10.01
CA ALA A 106 12.90 14.16 -11.30
C ALA A 106 12.73 15.66 -11.49
N GLU A 107 12.44 16.37 -10.43
CA GLU A 107 12.28 17.80 -10.52
C GLU A 107 13.56 18.53 -10.19
N GLY A 108 14.55 17.80 -9.87
CA GLY A 108 15.83 18.27 -9.38
C GLY A 108 16.57 19.16 -10.24
#